data_f4a1a499216a35740dfa53c1f980b0d5
#
_entry.id   f4a1a499216a35740dfa53c1f980b0d5
#
_cell.length_a   1.000
_cell.length_b   1.000
_cell.length_c   1.000
_cell.angle_alpha   90.00
_cell.angle_beta   90.00
_cell.angle_gamma   90.00
#
_symmetry.space_group_name_H-M   'P 1'
#
loop_
_entity.id
_entity.type
_entity.pdbx_description
1 polymer ?
#
loop_
_entity_poly.entity_id
_entity_poly.type
_entity_poly.pdbx_seq_one_letter_code
_entity_poly.pdbx_strand_id
1 'polypeptide(L)'
;MHFDTEEWFYGQKAYVAVVKANHENIAKQYFSKFGTLALLPFNQDLQHYSIILCTNSTSDAKAQLESLNQEFNLSLDLKDIELGSGFELKHVRAKKMFKDRIVLCGDAANSFHPMAGQGLNLGIGDVMYIDSYINKLMESDLDTLMNYNSTRNQKNIQMTWIIQSLYGIFGNAEGLGEKIIKGGMKFLDRIPSIKEKIIEFANKN
;
A
#
# COMPACT_ATOMS: atom_id res chain seq x y z
N MET A 1 5.83 10.38 -25.67
CA MET A 1 5.13 9.09 -25.81
C MET A 1 4.10 9.03 -24.69
N HIS A 2 2.85 8.67 -24.96
CA HIS A 2 1.77 8.65 -23.97
C HIS A 2 1.24 7.22 -23.81
N PHE A 3 1.03 6.78 -22.55
CA PHE A 3 0.32 5.56 -22.20
C PHE A 3 -1.08 5.92 -21.73
N ASP A 4 -2.07 5.18 -22.17
CA ASP A 4 -3.43 5.34 -21.65
C ASP A 4 -3.51 4.82 -20.23
N THR A 5 -3.97 5.66 -19.31
CA THR A 5 -4.10 5.34 -17.88
C THR A 5 -5.54 5.47 -17.42
N GLU A 6 -5.85 4.73 -16.37
CA GLU A 6 -7.02 4.96 -15.52
C GLU A 6 -6.52 5.54 -14.21
N GLU A 7 -7.14 6.61 -13.75
CA GLU A 7 -6.74 7.31 -12.54
C GLU A 7 -7.96 7.59 -11.66
N TRP A 8 -7.80 7.48 -10.35
CA TRP A 8 -8.75 8.01 -9.38
C TRP A 8 -8.02 8.45 -8.11
N PHE A 9 -8.61 9.43 -7.45
CA PHE A 9 -8.08 10.02 -6.22
C PHE A 9 -8.78 9.41 -5.01
N TYR A 10 -8.02 9.13 -3.96
CA TYR A 10 -8.56 8.66 -2.68
C TYR A 10 -9.09 9.79 -1.78
N GLY A 11 -8.85 11.06 -2.14
CA GLY A 11 -9.16 12.20 -1.28
C GLY A 11 -8.31 12.26 -0.01
N GLN A 12 -7.17 11.58 -0.03
CA GLN A 12 -6.22 11.50 1.08
C GLN A 12 -4.84 11.99 0.67
N LYS A 13 -4.08 12.42 1.68
CA LYS A 13 -2.64 12.66 1.55
C LYS A 13 -1.86 11.71 2.43
N ALA A 14 -0.68 11.32 1.97
CA ALA A 14 0.30 10.61 2.76
C ALA A 14 1.41 11.55 3.23
N TYR A 15 1.79 11.39 4.49
CA TYR A 15 2.87 12.12 5.14
C TYR A 15 3.87 11.10 5.65
N VAL A 16 5.15 11.41 5.50
CA VAL A 16 6.25 10.58 5.98
C VAL A 16 7.09 11.40 6.94
N ALA A 17 7.42 10.82 8.09
CA ALA A 17 8.31 11.43 9.06
C ALA A 17 9.05 10.35 9.85
N VAL A 18 10.07 10.76 10.61
CA VAL A 18 10.71 9.92 11.61
C VAL A 18 10.29 10.41 12.99
N VAL A 19 9.91 9.49 13.86
CA VAL A 19 9.44 9.79 15.20
C VAL A 19 10.18 8.93 16.23
N LYS A 20 10.48 9.53 17.38
CA LYS A 20 11.11 8.81 18.47
C LYS A 20 10.07 8.01 19.25
N ALA A 21 10.28 6.71 19.32
CA ALA A 21 9.52 5.76 20.14
C ALA A 21 10.26 4.43 20.18
N ASN A 22 10.22 3.74 21.32
CA ASN A 22 10.81 2.42 21.45
C ASN A 22 10.05 1.38 20.63
N HIS A 23 10.77 0.44 20.03
CA HIS A 23 10.17 -0.63 19.25
C HIS A 23 10.89 -1.98 19.41
N GLU A 24 10.19 -3.05 19.06
CA GLU A 24 10.66 -4.45 19.10
C GLU A 24 11.09 -4.96 17.71
N ASN A 25 11.48 -4.05 16.82
CA ASN A 25 11.81 -4.36 15.42
C ASN A 25 10.64 -5.00 14.63
N ILE A 26 9.42 -4.61 14.97
CA ILE A 26 8.20 -5.09 14.34
C ILE A 26 7.49 -3.91 13.67
N ALA A 27 7.18 -4.06 12.38
CA ALA A 27 6.33 -3.12 11.67
C ALA A 27 4.88 -3.28 12.15
N LYS A 28 4.19 -2.15 12.37
CA LYS A 28 2.79 -2.12 12.85
C LYS A 28 1.99 -1.20 11.94
N GLN A 29 0.71 -1.52 11.74
CA GLN A 29 -0.21 -0.66 11.01
C GLN A 29 -1.52 -0.53 11.79
N TYR A 30 -2.01 0.70 11.89
CA TYR A 30 -3.20 1.08 12.63
C TYR A 30 -4.21 1.71 11.68
N PHE A 31 -5.48 1.35 11.86
CA PHE A 31 -6.60 1.83 11.06
C PHE A 31 -7.62 2.48 11.98
N SER A 32 -8.02 3.71 11.67
CA SER A 32 -8.97 4.50 12.44
C SER A 32 -9.76 5.43 11.54
N LYS A 33 -10.83 6.01 12.07
CA LYS A 33 -11.56 7.12 11.43
C LYS A 33 -10.68 8.37 11.18
N PHE A 34 -9.58 8.50 11.91
CA PHE A 34 -8.62 9.60 11.75
C PHE A 34 -7.62 9.35 10.60
N GLY A 35 -7.60 8.15 10.05
CA GLY A 35 -6.69 7.75 8.97
C GLY A 35 -6.00 6.42 9.24
N THR A 36 -4.98 6.14 8.47
CA THR A 36 -4.13 4.97 8.68
C THR A 36 -2.71 5.40 9.02
N LEU A 37 -2.11 4.72 9.99
CA LEU A 37 -0.76 4.99 10.46
C LEU A 37 0.07 3.70 10.38
N ALA A 38 1.12 3.70 9.57
CA ALA A 38 2.13 2.65 9.59
C ALA A 38 3.33 3.10 10.41
N LEU A 39 3.81 2.23 11.29
CA LEU A 39 5.03 2.39 12.07
C LEU A 39 6.04 1.38 11.57
N LEU A 40 7.09 1.85 10.92
CA LEU A 40 8.15 1.02 10.35
C LEU A 40 9.43 1.22 11.16
N PRO A 41 10.02 0.16 11.75
CA PRO A 41 11.28 0.27 12.47
C PRO A 41 12.32 0.99 11.64
N PHE A 42 12.91 2.05 12.21
CA PHE A 42 13.90 2.88 11.56
C PHE A 42 15.19 2.84 12.38
N ASN A 43 16.28 2.44 11.78
CA ASN A 43 17.56 2.16 12.41
C ASN A 43 17.57 0.94 13.37
N GLN A 44 18.79 0.54 13.74
CA GLN A 44 19.04 -0.58 14.65
C GLN A 44 19.02 -0.18 16.14
N ASP A 45 18.77 1.11 16.42
CA ASP A 45 18.79 1.63 17.79
C ASP A 45 17.53 1.31 18.61
N LEU A 46 16.52 0.71 17.99
CA LEU A 46 15.22 0.36 18.58
C LEU A 46 14.46 1.56 19.19
N GLN A 47 14.78 2.79 18.78
CA GLN A 47 14.24 4.02 19.35
C GLN A 47 13.53 4.93 18.34
N HIS A 48 13.50 4.54 17.06
CA HIS A 48 12.89 5.38 16.03
C HIS A 48 12.02 4.56 15.08
N TYR A 49 10.87 5.13 14.74
CA TYR A 49 10.03 4.67 13.64
C TYR A 49 10.07 5.65 12.48
N SER A 50 10.15 5.14 11.25
CA SER A 50 9.61 5.84 10.11
C SER A 50 8.10 5.66 10.11
N ILE A 51 7.34 6.74 10.05
CA ILE A 51 5.89 6.69 10.01
C ILE A 51 5.37 7.04 8.62
N ILE A 52 4.29 6.41 8.23
CA ILE A 52 3.49 6.77 7.05
C ILE A 52 2.07 7.01 7.56
N LEU A 53 1.67 8.28 7.56
CA LEU A 53 0.32 8.70 7.91
C LEU A 53 -0.48 8.99 6.65
N CYS A 54 -1.57 8.28 6.43
CA CYS A 54 -2.54 8.60 5.38
C CYS A 54 -3.82 9.12 6.02
N THR A 55 -4.18 10.36 5.71
CA THR A 55 -5.36 11.00 6.26
C THR A 55 -6.09 11.84 5.21
N ASN A 56 -7.31 12.27 5.48
CA ASN A 56 -8.08 13.12 4.57
C ASN A 56 -7.28 14.37 4.18
N SER A 57 -7.27 14.70 2.90
CA SER A 57 -6.50 15.82 2.35
C SER A 57 -6.87 17.19 2.92
N THR A 58 -8.07 17.34 3.50
CA THR A 58 -8.57 18.57 4.12
C THR A 58 -8.32 18.62 5.63
N SER A 59 -7.84 17.52 6.25
CA SER A 59 -7.61 17.44 7.68
C SER A 59 -6.22 17.96 8.06
N ASP A 60 -6.09 18.49 9.30
CA ASP A 60 -4.79 18.77 9.89
C ASP A 60 -4.08 17.44 10.21
N ALA A 61 -3.00 17.16 9.48
CA ALA A 61 -2.27 15.90 9.61
C ALA A 61 -1.66 15.70 10.99
N LYS A 62 -1.19 16.78 11.64
CA LYS A 62 -0.61 16.70 12.98
C LYS A 62 -1.69 16.36 14.03
N ALA A 63 -2.84 17.01 13.96
CA ALA A 63 -3.97 16.71 14.84
C ALA A 63 -4.49 15.28 14.66
N GLN A 64 -4.50 14.76 13.42
CA GLN A 64 -4.87 13.37 13.14
C GLN A 64 -3.84 12.39 13.73
N LEU A 65 -2.55 12.68 13.61
CA LEU A 65 -1.49 11.86 14.18
C LEU A 65 -1.56 11.84 15.71
N GLU A 66 -1.81 12.98 16.35
CA GLU A 66 -2.02 13.09 17.80
C GLU A 66 -3.24 12.26 18.25
N SER A 67 -4.33 12.31 17.50
CA SER A 67 -5.53 11.50 17.76
C SER A 67 -5.25 10.01 17.67
N LEU A 68 -4.51 9.56 16.65
CA LEU A 68 -4.08 8.16 16.49
C LEU A 68 -3.14 7.73 17.62
N ASN A 69 -2.18 8.58 18.00
CA ASN A 69 -1.27 8.31 19.11
C ASN A 69 -2.00 8.08 20.43
N GLN A 70 -3.04 8.86 20.69
CA GLN A 70 -3.90 8.73 21.87
C GLN A 70 -4.80 7.48 21.77
N GLU A 71 -5.51 7.31 20.65
CA GLU A 71 -6.46 6.20 20.44
C GLU A 71 -5.80 4.81 20.64
N PHE A 72 -4.59 4.65 20.13
CA PHE A 72 -3.86 3.39 20.19
C PHE A 72 -2.79 3.34 21.28
N ASN A 73 -2.66 4.40 22.11
CA ASN A 73 -1.68 4.49 23.18
C ASN A 73 -0.24 4.16 22.71
N LEU A 74 0.21 4.80 21.62
CA LEU A 74 1.44 4.42 20.93
C LEU A 74 2.72 4.96 21.57
N SER A 75 2.62 5.95 22.46
CA SER A 75 3.76 6.60 23.12
C SER A 75 4.77 7.22 22.15
N LEU A 76 4.30 7.79 21.03
CA LEU A 76 5.15 8.49 20.07
C LEU A 76 5.51 9.87 20.62
N ASP A 77 6.78 10.27 20.53
CA ASP A 77 7.21 11.63 20.84
C ASP A 77 6.95 12.55 19.64
N LEU A 78 5.86 13.33 19.74
CA LEU A 78 5.39 14.21 18.67
C LEU A 78 5.78 15.68 18.83
N LYS A 79 6.59 16.03 19.86
CA LYS A 79 6.88 17.43 20.20
C LYS A 79 7.46 18.20 19.02
N ASP A 80 8.51 17.68 18.42
CA ASP A 80 9.27 18.34 17.35
C ASP A 80 9.05 17.67 15.99
N ILE A 81 7.92 16.95 15.82
CA ILE A 81 7.64 16.26 14.56
C ILE A 81 7.30 17.27 13.46
N GLU A 82 8.00 17.17 12.36
CA GLU A 82 7.71 17.89 11.13
C GLU A 82 7.10 16.94 10.10
N LEU A 83 5.80 17.13 9.85
CA LEU A 83 5.09 16.51 8.74
C LEU A 83 5.17 17.46 7.56
N GLY A 84 5.93 17.16 6.54
CA GLY A 84 6.01 17.98 5.32
C GLY A 84 4.62 18.24 4.68
N SER A 85 4.60 18.80 3.48
CA SER A 85 3.34 19.13 2.78
C SER A 85 2.46 17.91 2.44
N GLY A 86 3.01 16.72 2.57
CA GLY A 86 2.36 15.48 2.14
C GLY A 86 2.22 15.39 0.62
N PHE A 87 1.81 14.26 0.12
CA PHE A 87 1.50 14.06 -1.30
C PHE A 87 0.12 13.41 -1.46
N GLU A 88 -0.60 13.82 -2.49
CA GLU A 88 -1.93 13.27 -2.77
C GLU A 88 -1.85 11.80 -3.14
N LEU A 89 -2.73 11.01 -2.55
CA LEU A 89 -2.87 9.61 -2.88
C LEU A 89 -3.82 9.44 -4.05
N LYS A 90 -3.27 8.92 -5.14
CA LYS A 90 -4.03 8.51 -6.31
C LYS A 90 -3.65 7.10 -6.73
N HIS A 91 -4.61 6.39 -7.27
CA HIS A 91 -4.34 5.19 -8.03
C HIS A 91 -4.13 5.56 -9.49
N VAL A 92 -3.11 5.03 -10.09
CA VAL A 92 -2.84 5.14 -11.53
C VAL A 92 -2.57 3.74 -12.07
N ARG A 93 -3.28 3.34 -13.11
CA ARG A 93 -3.10 2.07 -13.78
C ARG A 93 -2.96 2.25 -15.28
N ALA A 94 -1.87 1.76 -15.86
CA ALA A 94 -1.73 1.70 -17.30
C ALA A 94 -2.69 0.63 -17.86
N LYS A 95 -3.52 0.98 -18.86
CA LYS A 95 -4.40 0.04 -19.54
C LYS A 95 -3.62 -1.05 -20.27
N LYS A 96 -2.43 -0.71 -20.76
CA LYS A 96 -1.48 -1.59 -21.41
C LYS A 96 -0.08 -1.30 -20.87
N MET A 97 0.61 -2.33 -20.40
CA MET A 97 1.92 -2.20 -19.75
C MET A 97 3.09 -2.18 -20.73
N PHE A 98 2.84 -2.20 -22.04
CA PHE A 98 3.88 -2.06 -23.05
C PHE A 98 3.38 -1.26 -24.25
N LYS A 99 4.30 -0.59 -24.93
CA LYS A 99 4.07 0.12 -26.18
C LYS A 99 5.38 0.23 -26.95
N ASP A 100 5.37 -0.19 -28.21
CA ASP A 100 6.56 -0.25 -29.05
C ASP A 100 7.70 -1.02 -28.36
N ARG A 101 8.78 -0.35 -28.00
CA ARG A 101 9.97 -0.93 -27.33
C ARG A 101 10.04 -0.58 -25.83
N ILE A 102 8.96 -0.08 -25.25
CA ILE A 102 8.90 0.32 -23.85
C ILE A 102 7.99 -0.64 -23.11
N VAL A 103 8.48 -1.15 -21.98
CA VAL A 103 7.72 -1.97 -21.03
C VAL A 103 7.67 -1.21 -19.70
N LEU A 104 6.47 -1.06 -19.13
CA LEU A 104 6.25 -0.45 -17.82
C LEU A 104 6.31 -1.51 -16.73
N CYS A 105 6.91 -1.17 -15.59
CA CYS A 105 6.93 -2.02 -14.39
C CYS A 105 6.79 -1.17 -13.11
N GLY A 106 6.38 -1.80 -12.02
CA GLY A 106 6.18 -1.16 -10.73
C GLY A 106 5.22 0.03 -10.81
N ASP A 107 5.50 1.10 -10.09
CA ASP A 107 4.64 2.28 -10.01
C ASP A 107 4.43 2.99 -11.35
N ALA A 108 5.35 2.81 -12.31
CA ALA A 108 5.16 3.32 -13.68
C ALA A 108 4.00 2.61 -14.40
N ALA A 109 3.75 1.34 -14.08
CA ALA A 109 2.64 0.56 -14.61
C ALA A 109 1.37 0.72 -13.76
N ASN A 110 1.53 0.72 -12.44
CA ASN A 110 0.42 0.73 -11.50
C ASN A 110 0.83 1.21 -10.11
N SER A 111 0.34 2.38 -9.71
CA SER A 111 0.57 2.91 -8.36
C SER A 111 -0.60 2.59 -7.45
N PHE A 112 -0.32 2.18 -6.21
CA PHE A 112 -1.30 1.76 -5.23
C PHE A 112 -1.33 2.68 -4.01
N HIS A 113 -2.46 2.66 -3.30
CA HIS A 113 -2.51 3.22 -1.96
C HIS A 113 -1.52 2.49 -1.03
N PRO A 114 -0.71 3.19 -0.23
CA PRO A 114 0.31 2.56 0.63
C PRO A 114 -0.24 1.69 1.77
N MET A 115 -1.57 1.67 1.95
CA MET A 115 -2.27 0.94 3.01
C MET A 115 -1.87 -0.54 3.13
N ALA A 116 -1.57 -1.20 2.01
CA ALA A 116 -1.22 -2.63 2.03
C ALA A 116 0.30 -2.87 1.99
N GLY A 117 1.13 -1.84 1.76
CA GLY A 117 2.58 -1.98 1.62
C GLY A 117 3.04 -2.90 0.47
N GLN A 118 2.16 -3.24 -0.48
CA GLN A 118 2.39 -4.26 -1.51
C GLN A 118 2.93 -3.70 -2.84
N GLY A 119 3.00 -2.37 -3.01
CA GLY A 119 3.45 -1.76 -4.27
C GLY A 119 4.84 -2.25 -4.69
N LEU A 120 5.80 -2.26 -3.76
CA LEU A 120 7.15 -2.76 -4.02
C LEU A 120 7.16 -4.24 -4.41
N ASN A 121 6.40 -5.09 -3.72
CA ASN A 121 6.35 -6.53 -3.99
C ASN A 121 5.80 -6.82 -5.40
N LEU A 122 4.77 -6.08 -5.81
CA LEU A 122 4.23 -6.18 -7.17
C LEU A 122 5.25 -5.71 -8.21
N GLY A 123 5.96 -4.62 -7.95
CA GLY A 123 7.03 -4.13 -8.82
C GLY A 123 8.19 -5.12 -8.94
N ILE A 124 8.60 -5.75 -7.84
CA ILE A 124 9.61 -6.84 -7.86
C ILE A 124 9.10 -8.00 -8.72
N GLY A 125 7.83 -8.38 -8.58
CA GLY A 125 7.22 -9.42 -9.42
C GLY A 125 7.19 -9.06 -10.91
N ASP A 126 7.06 -7.77 -11.26
CA ASP A 126 7.20 -7.31 -12.64
C ASP A 126 8.63 -7.52 -13.15
N VAL A 127 9.62 -7.11 -12.34
CA VAL A 127 11.04 -7.27 -12.67
C VAL A 127 11.43 -8.74 -12.82
N MET A 128 10.96 -9.62 -11.95
CA MET A 128 11.22 -11.07 -12.04
C MET A 128 10.63 -11.67 -13.31
N TYR A 129 9.45 -11.22 -13.73
CA TYR A 129 8.88 -11.65 -15.02
C TYR A 129 9.74 -11.17 -16.19
N ILE A 130 10.12 -9.89 -16.19
CA ILE A 130 10.97 -9.29 -17.23
C ILE A 130 12.30 -10.05 -17.32
N ASP A 131 12.95 -10.31 -16.19
CA ASP A 131 14.22 -11.05 -16.12
C ASP A 131 14.09 -12.46 -16.74
N SER A 132 13.02 -13.17 -16.38
CA SER A 132 12.78 -14.54 -16.88
C SER A 132 12.60 -14.63 -18.41
N TYR A 133 12.20 -13.55 -19.04
CA TYR A 133 11.89 -13.50 -20.49
C TYR A 133 12.68 -12.41 -21.24
N ILE A 134 13.77 -11.91 -20.64
CA ILE A 134 14.48 -10.72 -21.14
C ILE A 134 14.89 -10.84 -22.62
N ASN A 135 15.40 -11.98 -23.05
CA ASN A 135 15.84 -12.17 -24.45
C ASN A 135 14.67 -12.00 -25.43
N LYS A 136 13.52 -12.65 -25.14
CA LYS A 136 12.32 -12.54 -25.98
C LYS A 136 11.74 -11.11 -25.97
N LEU A 137 11.78 -10.45 -24.81
CA LEU A 137 11.34 -9.06 -24.70
C LEU A 137 12.24 -8.10 -25.46
N MET A 138 13.55 -8.33 -25.50
CA MET A 138 14.50 -7.55 -26.30
C MET A 138 14.28 -7.72 -27.80
N GLU A 139 13.84 -8.89 -28.24
CA GLU A 139 13.43 -9.18 -29.63
C GLU A 139 12.04 -8.59 -29.96
N SER A 140 11.37 -7.98 -28.97
CA SER A 140 9.99 -7.46 -29.09
C SER A 140 8.98 -8.54 -29.44
N ASP A 141 9.18 -9.76 -28.92
CA ASP A 141 8.25 -10.87 -29.12
C ASP A 141 6.87 -10.52 -28.57
N LEU A 142 5.91 -10.40 -29.49
CA LEU A 142 4.57 -9.88 -29.17
C LEU A 142 3.83 -10.80 -28.22
N ASP A 143 3.97 -12.11 -28.34
CA ASP A 143 3.29 -13.07 -27.46
C ASP A 143 3.81 -12.95 -26.03
N THR A 144 5.12 -12.80 -25.86
CA THR A 144 5.72 -12.55 -24.54
C THR A 144 5.27 -11.23 -23.93
N LEU A 145 5.19 -10.15 -24.72
CA LEU A 145 4.68 -8.85 -24.29
C LEU A 145 3.19 -8.92 -23.88
N MET A 146 2.37 -9.63 -24.64
CA MET A 146 0.95 -9.83 -24.32
C MET A 146 0.76 -10.69 -23.07
N ASN A 147 1.57 -11.74 -22.91
CA ASN A 147 1.56 -12.58 -21.70
C ASN A 147 2.01 -11.78 -20.45
N TYR A 148 3.04 -10.96 -20.56
CA TYR A 148 3.45 -10.02 -19.51
C TYR A 148 2.28 -9.14 -19.10
N ASN A 149 1.70 -8.45 -20.08
CA ASN A 149 0.58 -7.53 -19.84
C ASN A 149 -0.61 -8.23 -19.16
N SER A 150 -1.04 -9.40 -19.66
CA SER A 150 -2.19 -10.11 -19.12
C SER A 150 -1.93 -10.63 -17.70
N THR A 151 -0.79 -11.28 -17.49
CA THR A 151 -0.43 -11.89 -16.20
C THR A 151 -0.25 -10.82 -15.11
N ARG A 152 0.50 -9.76 -15.41
CA ARG A 152 0.78 -8.72 -14.43
C ARG A 152 -0.44 -7.84 -14.16
N ASN A 153 -1.19 -7.49 -15.21
CA ASN A 153 -2.42 -6.71 -15.06
C ASN A 153 -3.48 -7.44 -14.23
N GLN A 154 -3.59 -8.76 -14.37
CA GLN A 154 -4.50 -9.56 -13.54
C GLN A 154 -4.12 -9.48 -12.05
N LYS A 155 -2.83 -9.61 -11.71
CA LYS A 155 -2.35 -9.44 -10.33
C LYS A 155 -2.60 -8.04 -9.79
N ASN A 156 -2.34 -7.02 -10.60
CA ASN A 156 -2.57 -5.63 -10.26
C ASN A 156 -4.07 -5.35 -9.99
N ILE A 157 -4.96 -5.88 -10.82
CA ILE A 157 -6.41 -5.77 -10.63
C ILE A 157 -6.83 -6.44 -9.32
N GLN A 158 -6.35 -7.66 -9.05
CA GLN A 158 -6.67 -8.36 -7.81
C GLN A 158 -6.23 -7.54 -6.58
N MET A 159 -5.02 -6.99 -6.60
CA MET A 159 -4.53 -6.14 -5.50
C MET A 159 -5.35 -4.86 -5.37
N THR A 160 -5.73 -4.23 -6.49
CA THR A 160 -6.60 -3.06 -6.49
C THR A 160 -7.92 -3.35 -5.77
N TRP A 161 -8.56 -4.49 -6.05
CA TRP A 161 -9.78 -4.90 -5.36
C TRP A 161 -9.58 -5.11 -3.86
N ILE A 162 -8.47 -5.71 -3.46
CA ILE A 162 -8.13 -5.90 -2.03
C ILE A 162 -7.98 -4.54 -1.35
N ILE A 163 -7.19 -3.63 -1.93
CA ILE A 163 -6.95 -2.30 -1.36
C ILE A 163 -8.23 -1.49 -1.30
N GLN A 164 -9.05 -1.49 -2.35
CA GLN A 164 -10.33 -0.78 -2.37
C GLN A 164 -11.32 -1.34 -1.35
N SER A 165 -11.34 -2.66 -1.16
CA SER A 165 -12.17 -3.28 -0.13
C SER A 165 -11.73 -2.85 1.26
N LEU A 166 -10.42 -2.86 1.54
CA LEU A 166 -9.86 -2.36 2.79
C LEU A 166 -10.17 -0.87 2.98
N TYR A 167 -9.97 -0.07 1.95
CA TYR A 167 -10.28 1.37 1.99
C TYR A 167 -11.78 1.62 2.24
N GLY A 168 -12.67 0.89 1.58
CA GLY A 168 -14.11 0.99 1.79
C GLY A 168 -14.53 0.62 3.23
N ILE A 169 -13.87 -0.38 3.81
CA ILE A 169 -14.12 -0.82 5.18
C ILE A 169 -13.61 0.18 6.22
N PHE A 170 -12.36 0.68 6.04
CA PHE A 170 -11.68 1.53 7.02
C PHE A 170 -11.87 3.02 6.77
N GLY A 171 -12.00 3.45 5.52
CA GLY A 171 -12.10 4.86 5.13
C GLY A 171 -13.49 5.47 5.31
N ASN A 172 -14.57 4.65 5.34
CA ASN A 172 -15.94 5.08 5.50
C ASN A 172 -16.59 4.63 6.82
N ALA A 173 -15.78 4.28 7.83
CA ALA A 173 -16.25 3.64 9.06
C ALA A 173 -16.97 4.58 10.02
N GLU A 174 -18.16 5.04 9.65
CA GLU A 174 -19.17 5.43 10.63
C GLU A 174 -19.79 4.16 11.26
N GLY A 175 -19.10 3.59 12.26
CA GLY A 175 -19.69 2.59 13.18
C GLY A 175 -19.96 1.17 12.63
N LEU A 176 -20.32 1.00 11.38
CA LEU A 176 -20.64 -0.33 10.82
C LEU A 176 -19.38 -1.10 10.41
N GLY A 177 -18.39 -0.40 9.85
CA GLY A 177 -17.10 -0.97 9.45
C GLY A 177 -16.34 -1.54 10.65
N GLU A 178 -16.31 -0.85 11.78
CA GLU A 178 -15.64 -1.30 12.99
C GLU A 178 -16.22 -2.63 13.54
N LYS A 179 -17.54 -2.79 13.50
CA LYS A 179 -18.20 -4.05 13.92
C LYS A 179 -17.93 -5.20 12.97
N ILE A 180 -17.92 -4.94 11.66
CA ILE A 180 -17.59 -5.93 10.63
C ILE A 180 -16.14 -6.37 10.74
N ILE A 181 -15.22 -5.43 11.01
CA ILE A 181 -13.79 -5.72 11.16
C ILE A 181 -13.52 -6.52 12.44
N LYS A 182 -14.04 -6.08 13.58
CA LYS A 182 -13.88 -6.81 14.85
C LYS A 182 -14.48 -8.23 14.76
N GLY A 183 -15.57 -8.39 14.04
CA GLY A 183 -16.18 -9.70 13.74
C GLY A 183 -15.37 -10.51 12.72
N GLY A 184 -14.97 -9.89 11.62
CA GLY A 184 -14.24 -10.54 10.53
C GLY A 184 -12.82 -10.95 10.91
N MET A 185 -12.08 -10.12 11.64
CA MET A 185 -10.73 -10.47 12.14
C MET A 185 -10.79 -11.59 13.17
N LYS A 186 -11.75 -11.56 14.11
CA LYS A 186 -11.99 -12.68 15.03
C LYS A 186 -12.39 -13.96 14.30
N PHE A 187 -13.09 -13.85 13.18
CA PHE A 187 -13.45 -14.99 12.33
C PHE A 187 -12.22 -15.53 11.57
N LEU A 188 -11.39 -14.65 11.00
CA LEU A 188 -10.14 -15.02 10.32
C LEU A 188 -9.13 -15.67 11.27
N ASP A 189 -9.03 -15.20 12.52
CA ASP A 189 -8.17 -15.83 13.53
C ASP A 189 -8.63 -17.24 13.93
N ARG A 190 -9.92 -17.55 13.73
CA ARG A 190 -10.48 -18.90 13.98
C ARG A 190 -10.32 -19.87 12.80
N ILE A 191 -9.86 -19.39 11.64
CA ILE A 191 -9.67 -20.23 10.45
C ILE A 191 -8.22 -20.09 9.96
N PRO A 192 -7.27 -20.84 10.56
CA PRO A 192 -5.84 -20.76 10.22
C PRO A 192 -5.56 -20.93 8.73
N SER A 193 -6.33 -21.80 8.04
CA SER A 193 -6.16 -22.06 6.61
C SER A 193 -6.47 -20.85 5.70
N ILE A 194 -7.32 -19.91 6.12
CA ILE A 194 -7.58 -18.68 5.37
C ILE A 194 -6.45 -17.68 5.62
N LYS A 195 -5.99 -17.58 6.87
CA LYS A 195 -4.85 -16.71 7.25
C LYS A 195 -3.58 -17.12 6.51
N GLU A 196 -3.28 -18.41 6.46
CA GLU A 196 -2.14 -18.96 5.72
C GLU A 196 -2.23 -18.65 4.23
N LYS A 197 -3.41 -18.81 3.61
CA LYS A 197 -3.62 -18.46 2.19
C LYS A 197 -3.45 -16.97 1.90
N ILE A 198 -3.89 -16.08 2.81
CA ILE A 198 -3.68 -14.64 2.68
C ILE A 198 -2.19 -14.31 2.78
N ILE A 199 -1.47 -14.89 3.75
CA ILE A 199 -0.03 -14.74 3.92
C ILE A 199 0.72 -15.31 2.70
N GLU A 200 0.34 -16.49 2.24
CA GLU A 200 0.93 -17.11 1.05
C GLU A 200 0.71 -16.26 -0.21
N PHE A 201 -0.48 -15.70 -0.37
CA PHE A 201 -0.78 -14.78 -1.47
C PHE A 201 0.09 -13.50 -1.38
N ALA A 202 0.25 -12.93 -0.19
CA ALA A 202 1.09 -11.75 0.02
C ALA A 202 2.58 -12.02 -0.23
N ASN A 203 3.05 -13.24 0.04
CA ASN A 203 4.44 -13.64 -0.14
C ASN A 203 4.77 -14.15 -1.56
N LYS A 204 3.77 -14.55 -2.34
CA LYS A 204 3.94 -15.08 -3.72
C LYS A 204 3.81 -14.02 -4.82
N ASN A 205 3.56 -12.75 -4.46
CA ASN A 205 3.45 -11.64 -5.39
C ASN A 205 4.71 -10.82 -5.43
#